data_65baac8cb243cf2dce25c29398a46c21
#
_entry.id   65baac8cb243cf2dce25c29398a46c21
#
_cell.length_a   1.000
_cell.length_b   1.000
_cell.length_c   1.000
_cell.angle_alpha   90.00
_cell.angle_beta   90.00
_cell.angle_gamma   90.00
#
_symmetry.space_group_name_H-M   'P 1'
#
loop_
_entity.id
_entity.type
_entity.pdbx_description
1 polymer ?
#
loop_
_entity_poly.entity_id
_entity_poly.type
_entity_poly.pdbx_seq_one_letter_code
_entity_poly.pdbx_strand_id
1 'polypeptide(L)'
;MEYGVGKMTEGYLTELSRSKRVASVEQLVDDFWDRYYGRIKPWYQPESDDVILTASFDLTVGEACRRLGVRNLVASEVDVGTMKVTYLNFSTNKAKRFRELYGPDVVIDEFYTDSKFDQPMIDMARHAFMVKGNTITQVK
;
A
#
# COMPACT_ATOMS: atom_id res chain seq x y z
N MET A 1 -0.45 -17.56 3.07
CA MET A 1 -1.49 -16.95 3.91
C MET A 1 -2.44 -16.06 3.11
N GLU A 2 -1.94 -15.17 2.28
CA GLU A 2 -2.74 -14.35 1.38
C GLU A 2 -3.55 -15.17 0.38
N TYR A 3 -2.99 -16.26 -0.11
CA TYR A 3 -3.65 -17.16 -1.06
C TYR A 3 -4.88 -17.88 -0.47
N GLY A 4 -4.82 -18.32 0.78
CA GLY A 4 -5.93 -18.97 1.46
C GLY A 4 -7.09 -18.03 1.74
N VAL A 5 -6.77 -16.81 2.19
CA VAL A 5 -7.77 -15.76 2.43
C VAL A 5 -8.43 -15.34 1.12
N GLY A 6 -7.66 -15.21 0.04
CA GLY A 6 -8.19 -14.90 -1.29
C GLY A 6 -9.22 -15.91 -1.77
N LYS A 7 -8.97 -17.21 -1.62
CA LYS A 7 -9.91 -18.26 -2.02
C LYS A 7 -11.20 -18.27 -1.23
N MET A 8 -11.14 -18.10 0.08
CA MET A 8 -12.33 -18.01 0.92
C MET A 8 -13.19 -16.79 0.57
N THR A 9 -12.54 -15.66 0.35
CA THR A 9 -13.22 -14.41 -0.02
C THR A 9 -13.83 -14.51 -1.41
N GLU A 10 -13.13 -15.12 -2.37
CA GLU A 10 -13.59 -15.33 -3.73
C GLU A 10 -14.88 -16.16 -3.76
N GLY A 11 -14.93 -17.29 -3.06
CA GLY A 11 -16.14 -18.12 -2.97
C GLY A 11 -17.35 -17.37 -2.42
N TYR A 12 -17.17 -16.62 -1.35
CA TYR A 12 -18.22 -15.81 -0.75
C TYR A 12 -18.70 -14.68 -1.68
N LEU A 13 -17.78 -13.94 -2.27
CA LEU A 13 -18.10 -12.79 -3.11
C LEU A 13 -18.75 -13.17 -4.45
N THR A 14 -18.51 -14.37 -4.95
CA THR A 14 -19.11 -14.85 -6.20
C THR A 14 -20.63 -14.95 -6.11
N GLU A 15 -21.18 -15.21 -4.94
CA GLU A 15 -22.64 -15.33 -4.70
C GLU A 15 -23.34 -13.97 -4.56
N LEU A 16 -22.61 -12.87 -4.40
CA LEU A 16 -23.16 -11.54 -4.21
C LEU A 16 -23.36 -10.82 -5.56
N SER A 17 -24.37 -9.95 -5.63
CA SER A 17 -24.43 -8.95 -6.69
C SER A 17 -23.23 -8.01 -6.57
N ARG A 18 -22.80 -7.40 -7.71
CA ARG A 18 -21.63 -6.51 -7.72
C ARG A 18 -21.71 -5.39 -6.67
N SER A 19 -22.87 -4.74 -6.55
CA SER A 19 -23.07 -3.67 -5.57
C SER A 19 -22.99 -4.17 -4.12
N LYS A 20 -23.58 -5.32 -3.82
CA LYS A 20 -23.47 -5.96 -2.50
C LYS A 20 -22.07 -6.41 -2.20
N ARG A 21 -21.35 -6.94 -3.19
CA ARG A 21 -19.95 -7.36 -3.07
C ARG A 21 -19.07 -6.19 -2.68
N VAL A 22 -19.17 -5.06 -3.37
CA VAL A 22 -18.42 -3.85 -3.09
C VAL A 22 -18.72 -3.36 -1.66
N ALA A 23 -19.98 -3.24 -1.28
CA ALA A 23 -20.38 -2.83 0.06
C ALA A 23 -19.85 -3.76 1.16
N SER A 24 -19.87 -5.08 0.93
CA SER A 24 -19.34 -6.07 1.88
C SER A 24 -17.82 -5.96 2.07
N VAL A 25 -17.08 -5.72 0.98
CA VAL A 25 -15.62 -5.54 1.03
C VAL A 25 -15.27 -4.23 1.74
N GLU A 26 -15.97 -3.15 1.45
CA GLU A 26 -15.78 -1.87 2.14
C GLU A 26 -15.99 -2.01 3.65
N GLN A 27 -17.04 -2.71 4.06
CA GLN A 27 -17.32 -2.95 5.47
C GLN A 27 -16.22 -3.78 6.13
N LEU A 28 -15.71 -4.82 5.47
CA LEU A 28 -14.60 -5.63 5.98
C LEU A 28 -13.32 -4.80 6.16
N VAL A 29 -13.04 -3.90 5.22
CA VAL A 29 -11.88 -3.01 5.29
C VAL A 29 -12.02 -2.02 6.44
N ASP A 30 -13.20 -1.41 6.60
CA ASP A 30 -13.49 -0.50 7.70
C ASP A 30 -13.34 -1.20 9.06
N ASP A 31 -13.91 -2.40 9.21
CA ASP A 31 -13.82 -3.19 10.44
C ASP A 31 -12.36 -3.56 10.76
N PHE A 32 -11.57 -3.91 9.75
CA PHE A 32 -10.15 -4.19 9.91
C PHE A 32 -9.41 -2.98 10.48
N TRP A 33 -9.59 -1.80 9.88
CA TRP A 33 -8.88 -0.61 10.33
C TRP A 33 -9.43 -0.05 11.64
N ASP A 34 -10.71 -0.24 11.95
CA ASP A 34 -11.26 0.09 13.28
C ASP A 34 -10.51 -0.68 14.37
N ARG A 35 -10.12 -1.90 14.07
CA ARG A 35 -9.37 -2.75 15.01
C ARG A 35 -7.87 -2.46 15.04
N TYR A 36 -7.26 -2.21 13.89
CA TYR A 36 -5.80 -2.23 13.74
C TYR A 36 -5.15 -0.87 13.44
N TYR A 37 -5.93 0.17 13.25
CA TYR A 37 -5.41 1.51 12.95
C TYR A 37 -4.37 1.98 13.98
N GLY A 38 -4.59 1.71 15.25
CA GLY A 38 -3.65 2.06 16.32
C GLY A 38 -2.30 1.35 16.26
N ARG A 39 -2.13 0.35 15.38
CA ARG A 39 -0.85 -0.33 15.16
C ARG A 39 0.04 0.35 14.14
N ILE A 40 -0.42 1.39 13.46
CA ILE A 40 0.43 2.21 12.61
C ILE A 40 1.53 2.82 13.49
N LYS A 41 2.76 2.76 12.97
CA LYS A 41 3.94 3.15 13.76
C LYS A 41 3.83 4.60 14.25
N PRO A 42 3.98 4.85 15.56
CA PRO A 42 3.77 6.18 16.13
C PRO A 42 4.82 7.22 15.68
N TRP A 43 5.97 6.77 15.15
CA TRP A 43 6.97 7.68 14.60
C TRP A 43 6.55 8.29 13.26
N TYR A 44 5.58 7.69 12.58
CA TYR A 44 5.10 8.22 11.31
C TYR A 44 4.12 9.37 11.56
N GLN A 45 4.54 10.58 11.18
CA GLN A 45 3.74 11.79 11.20
C GLN A 45 3.48 12.21 9.75
N PRO A 46 2.27 12.00 9.21
CA PRO A 46 1.97 12.31 7.81
C PRO A 46 2.16 13.79 7.46
N GLU A 47 2.80 14.03 6.32
CA GLU A 47 2.90 15.34 5.69
C GLU A 47 2.07 15.36 4.40
N SER A 48 1.71 16.57 3.93
CA SER A 48 0.76 16.73 2.81
C SER A 48 1.28 16.18 1.48
N ASP A 49 2.60 16.11 1.30
CA ASP A 49 3.26 15.62 0.09
C ASP A 49 3.81 14.20 0.23
N ASP A 50 3.54 13.54 1.33
CA ASP A 50 3.93 12.15 1.53
C ASP A 50 3.26 11.24 0.50
N VAL A 51 4.01 10.23 0.07
CA VAL A 51 3.51 9.13 -0.78
C VAL A 51 3.64 7.82 -0.01
N ILE A 52 2.54 7.13 0.17
CA ILE A 52 2.54 5.74 0.65
C ILE A 52 2.74 4.84 -0.56
N LEU A 53 3.84 4.09 -0.54
CA LEU A 53 4.22 3.17 -1.62
C LEU A 53 4.25 1.76 -1.06
N THR A 54 3.38 0.89 -1.55
CA THR A 54 3.18 -0.44 -0.96
C THR A 54 2.93 -1.53 -2.00
N ALA A 55 3.33 -2.75 -1.66
CA ALA A 55 2.92 -3.94 -2.42
C ALA A 55 1.53 -4.45 -2.00
N SER A 56 0.99 -3.96 -0.90
CA SER A 56 -0.38 -4.25 -0.48
C SER A 56 -1.39 -3.61 -1.43
N PHE A 57 -2.64 -4.03 -1.34
CA PHE A 57 -3.68 -3.60 -2.27
C PHE A 57 -4.29 -2.25 -1.90
N ASP A 58 -4.60 -1.46 -2.92
CA ASP A 58 -5.34 -0.21 -2.82
C ASP A 58 -6.66 -0.38 -2.04
N LEU A 59 -7.32 -1.52 -2.24
CA LEU A 59 -8.56 -1.88 -1.55
C LEU A 59 -8.44 -1.82 -0.02
N THR A 60 -7.31 -2.25 0.53
CA THR A 60 -7.09 -2.30 1.98
C THR A 60 -6.35 -1.07 2.51
N VAL A 61 -5.30 -0.65 1.84
CA VAL A 61 -4.44 0.46 2.30
C VAL A 61 -5.07 1.82 2.03
N GLY A 62 -5.96 1.92 1.04
CA GLY A 62 -6.66 3.17 0.73
C GLY A 62 -7.40 3.76 1.92
N GLU A 63 -8.07 2.94 2.72
CA GLU A 63 -8.77 3.39 3.92
C GLU A 63 -7.81 3.88 5.01
N ALA A 64 -6.67 3.21 5.19
CA ALA A 64 -5.63 3.69 6.10
C ALA A 64 -5.12 5.07 5.70
N CYS A 65 -4.84 5.27 4.41
CA CYS A 65 -4.41 6.56 3.87
C CYS A 65 -5.46 7.65 4.10
N ARG A 66 -6.73 7.32 3.87
CA ARG A 66 -7.84 8.24 4.13
C ARG A 66 -7.88 8.69 5.59
N ARG A 67 -7.75 7.76 6.52
CA ARG A 67 -7.73 8.05 7.97
C ARG A 67 -6.50 8.86 8.38
N LEU A 68 -5.36 8.60 7.77
CA LEU A 68 -4.11 9.34 8.02
C LEU A 68 -4.09 10.74 7.36
N GLY A 69 -4.99 11.00 6.41
CA GLY A 69 -4.96 12.22 5.62
C GLY A 69 -3.89 12.22 4.53
N VAL A 70 -3.35 11.07 4.15
CA VAL A 70 -2.39 10.92 3.04
C VAL A 70 -3.16 10.80 1.72
N ARG A 71 -2.85 11.68 0.78
CA ARG A 71 -3.55 11.74 -0.52
C ARG A 71 -2.90 10.89 -1.60
N ASN A 72 -1.61 10.61 -1.48
CA ASN A 72 -0.84 9.95 -2.52
C ASN A 72 -0.58 8.50 -2.11
N LEU A 73 -1.22 7.59 -2.81
CA LEU A 73 -1.05 6.15 -2.60
C LEU A 73 -0.65 5.49 -3.92
N VAL A 74 0.45 4.76 -3.90
CA VAL A 74 0.89 3.89 -4.99
C VAL A 74 0.91 2.46 -4.45
N ALA A 75 -0.06 1.66 -4.87
CA ALA A 75 -0.32 0.33 -4.32
C ALA A 75 -0.50 -0.70 -5.44
N SER A 76 -0.50 -1.95 -5.07
CA SER A 76 -1.03 -3.00 -5.95
C SER A 76 -2.53 -2.78 -6.12
N GLU A 77 -3.06 -3.15 -7.26
CA GLU A 77 -4.45 -2.89 -7.63
C GLU A 77 -5.22 -4.21 -7.79
N VAL A 78 -6.44 -4.22 -7.27
CA VAL A 78 -7.34 -5.36 -7.40
C VAL A 78 -8.70 -4.88 -7.89
N ASP A 79 -9.27 -5.60 -8.86
CA ASP A 79 -10.65 -5.40 -9.29
C ASP A 79 -11.59 -6.06 -8.27
N VAL A 80 -12.36 -5.26 -7.55
CA VAL A 80 -13.28 -5.76 -6.52
C VAL A 80 -14.39 -6.63 -7.11
N GLY A 81 -14.80 -6.33 -8.34
CA GLY A 81 -15.85 -7.08 -9.03
C GLY A 81 -15.44 -8.51 -9.38
N THR A 82 -14.19 -8.73 -9.75
CA THR A 82 -13.63 -10.02 -10.15
C THR A 82 -12.67 -10.61 -9.13
N MET A 83 -12.23 -9.81 -8.15
CA MET A 83 -11.18 -10.12 -7.18
C MET A 83 -9.86 -10.53 -7.85
N LYS A 84 -9.59 -10.00 -9.04
CA LYS A 84 -8.34 -10.24 -9.77
C LYS A 84 -7.36 -9.10 -9.52
N VAL A 85 -6.10 -9.46 -9.31
CA VAL A 85 -5.00 -8.50 -9.25
C VAL A 85 -4.75 -7.94 -10.66
N THR A 86 -4.87 -6.64 -10.81
CA THR A 86 -4.67 -5.93 -12.08
C THR A 86 -3.30 -5.28 -12.18
N TYR A 87 -2.65 -5.03 -11.05
CA TYR A 87 -1.29 -4.52 -10.99
C TYR A 87 -0.60 -4.97 -9.70
N LEU A 88 0.62 -5.47 -9.80
CA LEU A 88 1.45 -5.84 -8.65
C LEU A 88 2.57 -4.82 -8.45
N ASN A 89 2.47 -4.02 -7.40
CA ASN A 89 3.42 -2.95 -7.07
C ASN A 89 4.56 -3.45 -6.20
N PHE A 90 5.43 -4.27 -6.77
CA PHE A 90 6.51 -4.93 -6.05
C PHE A 90 7.87 -4.70 -6.74
N SER A 91 8.92 -4.49 -5.94
CA SER A 91 10.32 -4.35 -6.40
C SER A 91 10.46 -3.32 -7.53
N THR A 92 10.97 -3.72 -8.70
CA THR A 92 11.17 -2.83 -9.86
C THR A 92 9.88 -2.18 -10.36
N ASN A 93 8.73 -2.84 -10.18
CA ASN A 93 7.43 -2.27 -10.55
C ASN A 93 7.09 -1.02 -9.72
N LYS A 94 7.52 -0.95 -8.46
CA LYS A 94 7.37 0.25 -7.64
C LYS A 94 8.06 1.46 -8.27
N ALA A 95 9.32 1.31 -8.63
CA ALA A 95 10.09 2.37 -9.26
C ALA A 95 9.53 2.77 -10.63
N LYS A 96 9.13 1.80 -11.43
CA LYS A 96 8.51 2.03 -12.73
C LYS A 96 7.22 2.83 -12.60
N ARG A 97 6.29 2.39 -11.76
CA ARG A 97 5.01 3.07 -11.54
C ARG A 97 5.20 4.47 -10.95
N PHE A 98 6.14 4.62 -10.03
CA PHE A 98 6.45 5.91 -9.44
C PHE A 98 6.91 6.92 -10.49
N ARG A 99 7.79 6.52 -11.41
CA ARG A 99 8.21 7.37 -12.52
C ARG A 99 7.09 7.69 -13.50
N GLU A 100 6.23 6.72 -13.77
CA GLU A 100 5.05 6.93 -14.64
C GLU A 100 4.10 7.99 -14.06
N LEU A 101 3.91 7.99 -12.74
CA LEU A 101 2.98 8.90 -12.05
C LEU A 101 3.57 10.29 -11.79
N TYR A 102 4.85 10.37 -11.46
CA TYR A 102 5.48 11.61 -10.99
C TYR A 102 6.55 12.15 -11.94
N GLY A 103 6.82 11.46 -13.03
CA GLY A 103 7.77 11.85 -14.06
C GLY A 103 9.08 11.05 -14.00
N PRO A 104 9.78 10.93 -15.15
CA PRO A 104 11.00 10.11 -15.24
C PRO A 104 12.18 10.67 -14.43
N ASP A 105 12.18 11.98 -14.20
CA ASP A 105 13.25 12.68 -13.47
C ASP A 105 12.87 13.02 -12.03
N VAL A 106 11.81 12.42 -11.51
CA VAL A 106 11.36 12.66 -10.15
C VAL A 106 12.44 12.27 -9.14
N VAL A 107 12.63 13.12 -8.15
CA VAL A 107 13.58 12.90 -7.05
C VAL A 107 12.80 12.70 -5.76
N ILE A 108 13.18 11.68 -5.02
CA ILE A 108 12.64 11.40 -3.68
C ILE A 108 13.64 11.96 -2.66
N ASP A 109 13.20 12.85 -1.80
CA ASP A 109 14.08 13.42 -0.77
C ASP A 109 14.43 12.36 0.28
N GLU A 110 13.42 11.74 0.87
CA GLU A 110 13.58 10.71 1.88
C GLU A 110 12.71 9.50 1.57
N PHE A 111 13.28 8.32 1.71
CA PHE A 111 12.59 7.06 1.51
C PHE A 111 12.76 6.16 2.73
N TYR A 112 11.67 5.70 3.29
CA TYR A 112 11.63 4.81 4.45
C TYR A 112 11.08 3.45 4.06
N THR A 113 11.78 2.37 4.37
CA THR A 113 11.35 1.01 4.07
C THR A 113 11.84 0.01 5.11
N ASP A 114 11.13 -1.11 5.25
CA ASP A 114 11.55 -2.28 6.02
C ASP A 114 12.02 -3.44 5.14
N SER A 115 12.04 -3.24 3.83
CA SER A 115 12.29 -4.29 2.85
C SER A 115 13.50 -4.03 1.97
N LYS A 116 14.40 -5.02 1.91
CA LYS A 116 15.52 -5.01 0.96
C LYS A 116 15.08 -5.11 -0.50
N PHE A 117 13.87 -5.56 -0.76
CA PHE A 117 13.29 -5.62 -2.12
C PHE A 117 12.95 -4.24 -2.68
N ASP A 118 12.99 -3.21 -1.84
CA ASP A 118 12.79 -1.82 -2.27
C ASP A 118 14.09 -1.15 -2.73
N GLN A 119 15.16 -1.90 -3.01
CA GLN A 119 16.42 -1.34 -3.51
C GLN A 119 16.23 -0.41 -4.71
N PRO A 120 15.35 -0.71 -5.70
CA PRO A 120 15.12 0.23 -6.81
C PRO A 120 14.63 1.60 -6.36
N MET A 121 13.85 1.66 -5.28
CA MET A 121 13.38 2.93 -4.70
C MET A 121 14.47 3.63 -3.89
N ILE A 122 15.27 2.87 -3.15
CA ILE A 122 16.43 3.39 -2.42
C ILE A 122 17.40 4.08 -3.40
N ASP A 123 17.63 3.48 -4.55
CA ASP A 123 18.52 4.02 -5.58
C ASP A 123 18.03 5.38 -6.13
N MET A 124 16.71 5.61 -6.14
CA MET A 124 16.09 6.87 -6.58
C MET A 124 16.10 7.97 -5.52
N ALA A 125 16.28 7.63 -4.26
CA ALA A 125 16.19 8.57 -3.15
C ALA A 125 17.53 9.30 -2.91
N ARG A 126 17.42 10.52 -2.42
CA ARG A 126 18.58 11.27 -1.89
C ARG A 126 19.05 10.67 -0.57
N HIS A 127 18.10 10.39 0.30
CA HIS A 127 18.32 9.75 1.60
C HIS A 127 17.38 8.57 1.74
N ALA A 128 17.88 7.48 2.27
CA ALA A 128 17.07 6.30 2.52
C ALA A 128 17.31 5.74 3.92
N PHE A 129 16.24 5.25 4.52
CA PHE A 129 16.23 4.77 5.89
C PHE A 129 15.61 3.38 5.96
N MET A 130 16.31 2.47 6.60
CA MET A 130 15.80 1.13 6.90
C MET A 130 15.11 1.15 8.26
N VAL A 131 13.90 0.65 8.32
CA VAL A 131 13.07 0.62 9.53
C VAL A 131 12.94 -0.82 10.03
N LYS A 132 13.31 -1.04 11.29
CA LYS A 132 13.06 -2.31 12.01
C LYS A 132 12.33 -2.00 13.30
N GLY A 133 11.03 -2.32 13.37
CA GLY A 133 10.20 -1.93 14.50
C GLY A 133 10.14 -0.41 14.66
N ASN A 134 10.73 0.10 15.74
CA ASN A 134 10.87 1.54 15.99
C ASN A 134 12.30 2.05 15.76
N THR A 135 13.21 1.20 15.29
CA THR A 135 14.60 1.57 15.00
C THR A 135 14.71 1.99 13.52
N ILE A 136 15.21 3.21 13.30
CA ILE A 136 15.39 3.79 11.98
C ILE A 136 16.89 3.99 11.76
N THR A 137 17.42 3.40 10.70
CA THR A 137 18.84 3.45 10.34
C THR A 137 19.00 4.03 8.94
N GLN A 138 19.80 5.08 8.80
CA GLN A 138 20.11 5.64 7.49
C GLN A 138 21.02 4.69 6.71
N VAL A 139 20.64 4.36 5.46
CA VAL A 139 21.37 3.45 4.57
C VAL A 139 21.83 4.13 3.29
N LYS A 140 21.42 5.40 3.06
CA LYS A 140 21.86 6.22 1.94
C LYS A 140 21.85 7.71 2.29
#